data_a9d611122d5202b8e9262d7ff4ce7cef
#
_entry.id   a9d611122d5202b8e9262d7ff4ce7cef
#
_cell.length_a   1.000
_cell.length_b   1.000
_cell.length_c   1.000
_cell.angle_alpha   90.00
_cell.angle_beta   90.00
_cell.angle_gamma   90.00
#
_symmetry.space_group_name_H-M   'P 1'
#
loop_
_entity.id
_entity.type
_entity.pdbx_description
1 polymer ?
#
loop_
_entity_poly.entity_id
_entity_poly.type
_entity_poly.pdbx_seq_one_letter_code
_entity_poly.pdbx_strand_id
1 'polypeptide(L)'
;ADEARRSTFSSSILTMSRQMRALIEQMLELARTDSAESHLVLRPVDLSGLTARSLLPFEPLFFEQGLTLISQVDEGITVSGDEEALRRVLEILLDNAQKYSSPGGETQVTLHRRGRNHCALTVANQGEPIPPEARRQIFQRFYRADPARSRNGSFGLGLSIAEGIVAQHHGTIDVTCAGGFNRFRAELPCQQE
;
A
#
# COMPACT_ATOMS: atom_id res chain seq x y z
N ALA A 1 15.08 -24.76 -31.56
CA ALA A 1 14.19 -25.28 -30.51
C ALA A 1 14.87 -25.25 -29.12
N ASP A 2 16.17 -25.52 -29.03
CA ASP A 2 16.91 -25.63 -27.76
C ASP A 2 17.24 -24.26 -27.13
N GLU A 3 17.54 -23.26 -27.95
CA GLU A 3 17.87 -21.90 -27.53
C GLU A 3 16.65 -21.16 -26.94
N ALA A 4 15.48 -21.34 -27.53
CA ALA A 4 14.24 -20.81 -27.03
C ALA A 4 13.86 -21.43 -25.66
N ARG A 5 14.09 -22.74 -25.48
CA ARG A 5 13.89 -23.42 -24.19
C ARG A 5 14.85 -22.93 -23.13
N ARG A 6 16.14 -22.73 -23.45
CA ARG A 6 17.14 -22.17 -22.53
C ARG A 6 16.80 -20.74 -22.14
N SER A 7 16.37 -19.90 -23.06
CA SER A 7 15.94 -18.52 -22.78
C SER A 7 14.72 -18.50 -21.84
N THR A 8 13.70 -19.33 -22.12
CA THR A 8 12.51 -19.44 -21.25
C THR A 8 12.88 -19.95 -19.85
N PHE A 9 13.79 -20.94 -19.78
CA PHE A 9 14.24 -21.47 -18.49
C PHE A 9 15.02 -20.43 -17.67
N SER A 10 15.94 -19.70 -18.32
CA SER A 10 16.70 -18.64 -17.68
C SER A 10 15.80 -17.50 -17.19
N SER A 11 14.81 -17.08 -17.99
CA SER A 11 13.85 -16.06 -17.59
C SER A 11 12.98 -16.50 -16.41
N SER A 12 12.59 -17.79 -16.38
CA SER A 12 11.85 -18.36 -15.25
C SER A 12 12.66 -18.36 -13.95
N ILE A 13 13.96 -18.73 -14.02
CA ILE A 13 14.86 -18.70 -12.86
C ILE A 13 15.02 -17.25 -12.33
N LEU A 14 15.23 -16.29 -13.23
CA LEU A 14 15.35 -14.89 -12.85
C LEU A 14 14.08 -14.37 -12.19
N THR A 15 12.91 -14.73 -12.71
CA THR A 15 11.62 -14.36 -12.13
C THR A 15 11.45 -14.98 -10.75
N MET A 16 11.73 -16.28 -10.58
CA MET A 16 11.68 -16.93 -9.27
C MET A 16 12.65 -16.30 -8.26
N SER A 17 13.89 -16.01 -8.68
CA SER A 17 14.89 -15.38 -7.82
C SER A 17 14.44 -14.00 -7.34
N ARG A 18 13.83 -13.19 -8.21
CA ARG A 18 13.25 -11.89 -7.85
C ARG A 18 12.08 -12.03 -6.87
N GLN A 19 11.21 -13.00 -7.11
CA GLN A 19 10.09 -13.28 -6.20
C GLN A 19 10.58 -13.72 -4.81
N MET A 20 11.56 -14.64 -4.75
CA MET A 20 12.15 -15.06 -3.48
C MET A 20 12.79 -13.88 -2.72
N ARG A 21 13.52 -13.01 -3.41
CA ARG A 21 14.08 -11.79 -2.80
C ARG A 21 12.99 -10.91 -2.22
N ALA A 22 11.95 -10.59 -3.00
CA ALA A 22 10.84 -9.77 -2.55
C ALA A 22 10.12 -10.37 -1.33
N LEU A 23 9.96 -11.69 -1.29
CA LEU A 23 9.38 -12.38 -0.13
C LEU A 23 10.27 -12.22 1.11
N ILE A 24 11.58 -12.44 1.00
CA ILE A 24 12.52 -12.29 2.12
C ILE A 24 12.52 -10.84 2.63
N GLU A 25 12.55 -9.85 1.75
CA GLU A 25 12.48 -8.43 2.10
C GLU A 25 11.19 -8.10 2.86
N GLN A 26 10.03 -8.58 2.39
CA GLN A 26 8.75 -8.40 3.10
C GLN A 26 8.70 -9.13 4.45
N MET A 27 9.30 -10.32 4.56
CA MET A 27 9.36 -11.03 5.84
C MET A 27 10.27 -10.31 6.86
N LEU A 28 11.39 -9.74 6.41
CA LEU A 28 12.27 -8.93 7.27
C LEU A 28 11.57 -7.63 7.70
N GLU A 29 10.83 -6.98 6.79
CA GLU A 29 10.04 -5.81 7.09
C GLU A 29 8.95 -6.13 8.14
N LEU A 30 8.24 -7.24 7.95
CA LEU A 30 7.24 -7.72 8.90
C LEU A 30 7.85 -8.02 10.29
N ALA A 31 9.01 -8.67 10.34
CA ALA A 31 9.69 -8.92 11.59
C ALA A 31 10.10 -7.63 12.32
N ARG A 32 10.44 -6.57 11.57
CA ARG A 32 10.71 -5.24 12.13
C ARG A 32 9.44 -4.58 12.70
N THR A 33 8.30 -4.72 12.03
CA THR A 33 7.02 -4.16 12.55
C THR A 33 6.52 -4.92 13.78
N ASP A 34 6.91 -6.19 13.96
CA ASP A 34 6.52 -7.01 15.10
C ASP A 34 7.38 -6.80 16.33
N SER A 35 8.62 -6.38 16.14
CA SER A 35 9.52 -6.23 17.28
C SER A 35 9.15 -5.00 18.10
N ALA A 36 8.84 -5.20 19.38
CA ALA A 36 8.62 -4.11 20.35
C ALA A 36 9.88 -3.20 20.51
N GLU A 37 11.03 -3.66 20.04
CA GLU A 37 12.31 -2.94 20.02
C GLU A 37 12.56 -2.19 18.71
N SER A 38 11.61 -2.19 17.77
CA SER A 38 11.71 -1.36 16.57
C SER A 38 11.67 0.11 16.97
N HIS A 39 12.84 0.69 17.19
CA HIS A 39 12.99 2.11 17.50
C HIS A 39 12.75 2.91 16.24
N LEU A 40 11.47 3.13 15.90
CA LEU A 40 11.12 4.16 14.92
C LEU A 40 11.62 5.50 15.44
N VAL A 41 12.39 6.19 14.63
CA VAL A 41 12.81 7.55 14.97
C VAL A 41 11.70 8.51 14.57
N LEU A 42 10.73 8.69 15.47
CA LEU A 42 9.61 9.59 15.23
C LEU A 42 10.11 11.04 15.18
N ARG A 43 9.89 11.68 14.05
CA ARG A 43 10.21 13.10 13.77
C ARG A 43 8.99 13.77 13.16
N PRO A 44 8.90 15.11 13.19
CA PRO A 44 7.90 15.80 12.38
C PRO A 44 8.11 15.48 10.89
N VAL A 45 7.09 14.90 10.26
CA VAL A 45 7.06 14.54 8.84
C VAL A 45 5.97 15.35 8.16
N ASP A 46 6.31 16.09 7.11
CA ASP A 46 5.36 16.68 6.18
C ASP A 46 4.65 15.59 5.38
N LEU A 47 3.50 15.14 5.88
CA LEU A 47 2.72 14.06 5.24
C LEU A 47 2.10 14.51 3.92
N SER A 48 1.78 15.81 3.79
CA SER A 48 1.26 16.39 2.54
C SER A 48 2.30 16.29 1.42
N GLY A 49 3.50 16.78 1.67
CA GLY A 49 4.61 16.70 0.71
C GLY A 49 5.05 15.25 0.46
N LEU A 50 5.09 14.41 1.50
CA LEU A 50 5.40 12.99 1.35
C LEU A 50 4.39 12.30 0.44
N THR A 51 3.08 12.53 0.64
CA THR A 51 2.03 11.96 -0.19
C THR A 51 2.20 12.38 -1.65
N ALA A 52 2.36 13.68 -1.92
CA ALA A 52 2.53 14.20 -3.27
C ALA A 52 3.76 13.59 -3.97
N ARG A 53 4.91 13.51 -3.28
CA ARG A 53 6.14 12.91 -3.85
C ARG A 53 6.00 11.41 -4.10
N SER A 54 5.25 10.70 -3.26
CA SER A 54 5.05 9.26 -3.40
C SER A 54 4.16 8.86 -4.58
N LEU A 55 3.35 9.78 -5.10
CA LEU A 55 2.51 9.53 -6.28
C LEU A 55 3.30 9.56 -7.59
N LEU A 56 4.35 10.39 -7.68
CA LEU A 56 5.08 10.61 -8.93
C LEU A 56 5.59 9.33 -9.63
N PRO A 57 6.16 8.33 -8.93
CA PRO A 57 6.58 7.08 -9.56
C PRO A 57 5.42 6.21 -10.05
N PHE A 58 4.22 6.40 -9.49
CA PHE A 58 3.05 5.60 -9.83
C PHE A 58 2.25 6.16 -11.02
N GLU A 59 2.29 7.46 -11.27
CA GLU A 59 1.57 8.08 -12.39
C GLU A 59 1.82 7.37 -13.74
N PRO A 60 3.08 7.15 -14.18
CA PRO A 60 3.33 6.44 -15.43
C PRO A 60 2.84 4.97 -15.38
N LEU A 61 2.92 4.30 -14.22
CA LEU A 61 2.49 2.91 -14.09
C LEU A 61 0.98 2.76 -14.22
N PHE A 62 0.21 3.70 -13.64
CA PHE A 62 -1.24 3.75 -13.80
C PHE A 62 -1.62 4.06 -15.24
N PHE A 63 -0.96 5.04 -15.86
CA PHE A 63 -1.19 5.41 -17.25
C PHE A 63 -0.95 4.25 -18.22
N GLU A 64 0.17 3.53 -18.09
CA GLU A 64 0.50 2.38 -18.92
C GLU A 64 -0.53 1.24 -18.83
N GLN A 65 -1.21 1.13 -17.69
CA GLN A 65 -2.30 0.15 -17.49
C GLN A 65 -3.68 0.68 -17.87
N GLY A 66 -3.76 1.91 -18.39
CA GLY A 66 -5.04 2.55 -18.73
C GLY A 66 -5.89 2.88 -17.51
N LEU A 67 -5.26 3.04 -16.34
CA LEU A 67 -5.91 3.44 -15.09
C LEU A 67 -5.79 4.96 -14.89
N THR A 68 -6.77 5.54 -14.20
CA THR A 68 -6.75 6.95 -13.82
C THR A 68 -6.30 7.10 -12.36
N LEU A 69 -5.32 7.97 -12.10
CA LEU A 69 -4.88 8.33 -10.75
C LEU A 69 -5.23 9.78 -10.47
N ILE A 70 -6.03 10.03 -9.43
CA ILE A 70 -6.48 11.37 -9.01
C ILE A 70 -6.02 11.58 -7.56
N SER A 71 -5.53 12.77 -7.24
CA SER A 71 -5.14 13.09 -5.87
C SER A 71 -5.77 14.40 -5.39
N GLN A 72 -6.16 14.41 -4.10
CA GLN A 72 -6.60 15.58 -3.37
C GLN A 72 -5.93 15.56 -2.00
N VAL A 73 -4.93 16.40 -1.82
CA VAL A 73 -4.06 16.43 -0.64
C VAL A 73 -4.16 17.81 0.00
N ASP A 74 -4.64 17.87 1.23
CA ASP A 74 -4.62 19.10 2.02
C ASP A 74 -3.17 19.48 2.32
N GLU A 75 -2.81 20.74 2.25
CA GLU A 75 -1.49 21.24 2.57
C GLU A 75 -1.23 21.33 4.08
N GLY A 76 0.04 21.31 4.49
CA GLY A 76 0.46 21.57 5.85
C GLY A 76 0.11 20.48 6.87
N ILE A 77 -0.20 19.26 6.46
CA ILE A 77 -0.43 18.17 7.40
C ILE A 77 0.91 17.56 7.83
N THR A 78 1.23 17.76 9.11
CA THR A 78 2.45 17.22 9.74
C THR A 78 2.07 16.16 10.78
N VAL A 79 2.75 15.02 10.75
CA VAL A 79 2.61 13.92 11.71
C VAL A 79 3.93 13.65 12.42
N SER A 80 3.88 13.07 13.61
CA SER A 80 5.07 12.53 14.26
C SER A 80 5.29 11.12 13.75
N GLY A 81 6.34 10.88 12.97
CA GLY A 81 6.54 9.60 12.32
C GLY A 81 7.93 9.37 11.76
N ASP A 82 8.11 8.20 11.18
CA ASP A 82 9.23 7.82 10.35
C ASP A 82 8.83 7.98 8.87
N GLU A 83 9.52 8.87 8.16
CA GLU A 83 9.17 9.22 6.77
C GLU A 83 9.23 8.01 5.84
N GLU A 84 10.23 7.14 6.00
CA GLU A 84 10.40 5.96 5.15
C GLU A 84 9.31 4.92 5.40
N ALA A 85 8.96 4.69 6.65
CA ALA A 85 7.88 3.79 7.02
C ALA A 85 6.51 4.31 6.52
N LEU A 86 6.23 5.61 6.67
CA LEU A 86 4.99 6.21 6.15
C LEU A 86 4.93 6.20 4.62
N ARG A 87 6.04 6.44 3.94
CA ARG A 87 6.16 6.27 2.48
C ARG A 87 5.84 4.83 2.07
N ARG A 88 6.32 3.87 2.83
CA ARG A 88 6.07 2.46 2.57
C ARG A 88 4.59 2.09 2.66
N VAL A 89 3.84 2.69 3.60
CA VAL A 89 2.38 2.53 3.66
C VAL A 89 1.72 3.00 2.36
N LEU A 90 2.09 4.18 1.87
CA LEU A 90 1.59 4.72 0.60
C LEU A 90 1.90 3.79 -0.58
N GLU A 91 3.15 3.33 -0.69
CA GLU A 91 3.57 2.40 -1.75
C GLU A 91 2.75 1.10 -1.74
N ILE A 92 2.52 0.52 -0.56
CA ILE A 92 1.73 -0.70 -0.40
C ILE A 92 0.28 -0.47 -0.86
N LEU A 93 -0.33 0.66 -0.46
CA LEU A 93 -1.71 0.96 -0.81
C LEU A 93 -1.85 1.28 -2.30
N LEU A 94 -0.90 1.99 -2.91
CA LEU A 94 -0.88 2.31 -4.34
C LEU A 94 -0.62 1.07 -5.20
N ASP A 95 0.31 0.21 -4.80
CA ASP A 95 0.57 -1.09 -5.45
C ASP A 95 -0.67 -1.99 -5.40
N ASN A 96 -1.38 -1.99 -4.28
CA ASN A 96 -2.65 -2.69 -4.12
C ASN A 96 -3.72 -2.10 -5.06
N ALA A 97 -3.87 -0.78 -5.09
CA ALA A 97 -4.82 -0.11 -5.97
C ALA A 97 -4.55 -0.44 -7.44
N GLN A 98 -3.28 -0.36 -7.88
CA GLN A 98 -2.88 -0.70 -9.25
C GLN A 98 -3.23 -2.16 -9.61
N LYS A 99 -3.00 -3.11 -8.69
CA LYS A 99 -3.22 -4.55 -8.94
C LYS A 99 -4.68 -4.95 -8.98
N TYR A 100 -5.51 -4.29 -8.19
CA TYR A 100 -6.91 -4.70 -7.97
C TYR A 100 -7.93 -3.73 -8.56
N SER A 101 -7.50 -2.71 -9.28
CA SER A 101 -8.40 -1.86 -10.07
C SER A 101 -9.01 -2.63 -11.23
N SER A 102 -10.26 -2.31 -11.55
CA SER A 102 -10.90 -2.76 -12.77
C SER A 102 -10.24 -2.12 -13.99
N PRO A 103 -10.24 -2.77 -15.16
CA PRO A 103 -9.73 -2.16 -16.40
C PRO A 103 -10.39 -0.79 -16.67
N GLY A 104 -9.57 0.23 -16.92
CA GLY A 104 -10.04 1.61 -17.08
C GLY A 104 -10.53 2.28 -15.80
N GLY A 105 -10.33 1.64 -14.65
CA GLY A 105 -10.79 2.14 -13.36
C GLY A 105 -10.01 3.34 -12.82
N GLU A 106 -10.64 4.03 -11.89
CA GLU A 106 -10.10 5.21 -11.21
C GLU A 106 -9.54 4.83 -9.84
N THR A 107 -8.40 5.42 -9.48
CA THR A 107 -7.83 5.41 -8.13
C THR A 107 -7.76 6.83 -7.62
N GLN A 108 -8.28 7.05 -6.42
CA GLN A 108 -8.29 8.32 -5.72
C GLN A 108 -7.38 8.25 -4.50
N VAL A 109 -6.47 9.21 -4.36
CA VAL A 109 -5.66 9.38 -3.16
C VAL A 109 -6.06 10.68 -2.49
N THR A 110 -6.51 10.59 -1.25
CA THR A 110 -6.90 11.78 -0.50
C THR A 110 -6.17 11.84 0.84
N LEU A 111 -5.77 13.04 1.23
CA LEU A 111 -5.24 13.32 2.56
C LEU A 111 -5.97 14.54 3.11
N HIS A 112 -6.69 14.35 4.20
CA HIS A 112 -7.50 15.41 4.83
C HIS A 112 -7.33 15.43 6.33
N ARG A 113 -7.41 16.63 6.94
CA ARG A 113 -7.52 16.76 8.39
C ARG A 113 -8.87 16.20 8.88
N ARG A 114 -8.83 15.47 10.01
CA ARG A 114 -10.01 14.98 10.72
C ARG A 114 -10.04 15.52 12.13
N GLY A 115 -10.91 16.51 12.36
CA GLY A 115 -10.94 17.20 13.64
C GLY A 115 -9.64 17.96 13.93
N ARG A 116 -9.27 18.04 15.21
CA ARG A 116 -8.12 18.88 15.63
C ARG A 116 -6.78 18.14 15.58
N ASN A 117 -6.77 16.84 15.85
CA ASN A 117 -5.54 16.11 16.17
C ASN A 117 -5.33 14.86 15.29
N HIS A 118 -6.12 14.67 14.24
CA HIS A 118 -5.99 13.51 13.34
C HIS A 118 -6.03 13.96 11.88
N CYS A 119 -5.45 13.13 11.03
CA CYS A 119 -5.60 13.19 9.60
C CYS A 119 -5.95 11.80 9.05
N ALA A 120 -6.55 11.75 7.88
CA ALA A 120 -6.89 10.53 7.19
C ALA A 120 -6.26 10.53 5.79
N LEU A 121 -5.38 9.57 5.57
CA LEU A 121 -4.85 9.21 4.27
C LEU A 121 -5.71 8.08 3.70
N THR A 122 -6.31 8.29 2.54
CA THR A 122 -7.15 7.28 1.90
C THR A 122 -6.66 7.00 0.49
N VAL A 123 -6.49 5.72 0.16
CA VAL A 123 -6.32 5.24 -1.21
C VAL A 123 -7.56 4.43 -1.57
N ALA A 124 -8.31 4.91 -2.55
CA ALA A 124 -9.55 4.30 -3.00
C ALA A 124 -9.43 3.87 -4.46
N ASN A 125 -9.71 2.64 -4.79
CA ASN A 125 -9.66 2.15 -6.16
C ASN A 125 -11.01 1.58 -6.59
N GLN A 126 -11.38 1.84 -7.83
CA GLN A 126 -12.50 1.14 -8.48
C GLN A 126 -12.11 -0.30 -8.75
N GLY A 127 -12.89 -1.24 -8.21
CA GLY A 127 -12.59 -2.65 -8.34
C GLY A 127 -13.70 -3.52 -7.78
N GLU A 128 -13.52 -4.83 -7.92
CA GLU A 128 -14.44 -5.78 -7.31
C GLU A 128 -14.54 -5.55 -5.80
N PRO A 129 -15.74 -5.42 -5.24
CA PRO A 129 -15.90 -5.10 -3.83
C PRO A 129 -15.37 -6.23 -2.95
N ILE A 130 -14.60 -5.87 -1.93
CA ILE A 130 -14.10 -6.81 -0.94
C ILE A 130 -15.27 -7.31 -0.09
N PRO A 131 -15.53 -8.63 -0.04
CA PRO A 131 -16.60 -9.20 0.76
C PRO A 131 -16.50 -8.78 2.23
N PRO A 132 -17.63 -8.53 2.93
CA PRO A 132 -17.61 -8.06 4.31
C PRO A 132 -16.78 -8.93 5.26
N GLU A 133 -16.85 -10.25 5.08
CA GLU A 133 -16.09 -11.25 5.84
C GLU A 133 -14.60 -11.18 5.59
N ALA A 134 -14.17 -10.77 4.39
CA ALA A 134 -12.76 -10.64 4.02
C ALA A 134 -12.11 -9.33 4.50
N ARG A 135 -12.89 -8.28 4.81
CA ARG A 135 -12.37 -6.94 5.11
C ARG A 135 -11.42 -6.87 6.30
N ARG A 136 -11.61 -7.72 7.30
CA ARG A 136 -10.66 -7.86 8.42
C ARG A 136 -9.52 -8.81 8.08
N GLN A 137 -9.81 -9.84 7.28
CA GLN A 137 -8.85 -10.88 6.96
C GLN A 137 -7.76 -10.41 6.00
N ILE A 138 -8.03 -9.42 5.13
CA ILE A 138 -7.04 -8.90 4.18
C ILE A 138 -5.82 -8.25 4.86
N PHE A 139 -5.90 -7.87 6.15
CA PHE A 139 -4.78 -7.40 6.95
C PHE A 139 -4.03 -8.54 7.66
N GLN A 140 -4.56 -9.78 7.61
CA GLN A 140 -3.84 -10.95 8.14
C GLN A 140 -2.70 -11.34 7.19
N ARG A 141 -1.63 -11.83 7.78
CA ARG A 141 -0.44 -12.30 7.06
C ARG A 141 -0.79 -13.47 6.14
N PHE A 142 -0.24 -13.44 4.94
CA PHE A 142 -0.44 -14.47 3.91
C PHE A 142 -1.90 -14.64 3.44
N TYR A 143 -2.81 -13.80 3.92
CA TYR A 143 -4.20 -13.85 3.48
C TYR A 143 -4.34 -13.26 2.07
N ARG A 144 -5.16 -13.91 1.26
CA ARG A 144 -5.47 -13.52 -0.12
C ARG A 144 -6.93 -13.85 -0.41
N ALA A 145 -7.72 -12.83 -0.76
CA ALA A 145 -9.14 -13.03 -1.07
C ALA A 145 -9.37 -13.86 -2.34
N ASP A 146 -8.45 -13.78 -3.33
CA ASP A 146 -8.50 -14.58 -4.56
C ASP A 146 -7.11 -15.15 -4.91
N PRO A 147 -6.86 -16.43 -4.61
CA PRO A 147 -5.61 -17.11 -4.98
C PRO A 147 -5.38 -17.18 -6.50
N ALA A 148 -6.43 -17.19 -7.32
CA ALA A 148 -6.33 -17.39 -8.77
C ALA A 148 -5.85 -16.13 -9.53
N ARG A 149 -6.13 -14.93 -9.04
CA ARG A 149 -5.65 -13.66 -9.59
C ARG A 149 -4.17 -13.37 -9.34
N SER A 150 -3.48 -14.23 -8.65
CA SER A 150 -2.14 -14.02 -8.10
C SER A 150 -1.00 -14.37 -9.01
N ARG A 151 -1.11 -14.21 -10.28
CA ARG A 151 0.05 -14.34 -11.21
C ARG A 151 1.13 -13.27 -10.98
N ASN A 152 0.88 -12.24 -10.18
CA ASN A 152 1.75 -11.06 -10.01
C ASN A 152 2.62 -11.05 -8.73
N GLY A 153 2.92 -12.21 -8.15
CA GLY A 153 3.95 -12.30 -7.09
C GLY A 153 3.60 -11.64 -5.74
N SER A 154 2.30 -11.40 -5.45
CA SER A 154 1.87 -10.87 -4.15
C SER A 154 1.78 -11.99 -3.11
N PHE A 155 2.52 -11.87 -2.00
CA PHE A 155 2.58 -12.89 -0.94
C PHE A 155 1.52 -12.70 0.16
N GLY A 156 0.67 -11.67 0.08
CA GLY A 156 -0.34 -11.36 1.09
C GLY A 156 0.26 -10.78 2.38
N LEU A 157 1.41 -10.10 2.27
CA LEU A 157 2.08 -9.48 3.41
C LEU A 157 1.96 -7.95 3.41
N GLY A 158 1.71 -7.31 2.27
CA GLY A 158 1.73 -5.85 2.17
C GLY A 158 0.77 -5.16 3.14
N LEU A 159 -0.50 -5.55 3.15
CA LEU A 159 -1.49 -4.89 4.03
C LEU A 159 -1.20 -5.13 5.51
N SER A 160 -0.68 -6.29 5.91
CA SER A 160 -0.27 -6.54 7.30
C SER A 160 0.95 -5.71 7.71
N ILE A 161 1.87 -5.43 6.78
CA ILE A 161 2.99 -4.51 7.00
C ILE A 161 2.47 -3.08 7.15
N ALA A 162 1.56 -2.64 6.27
CA ALA A 162 0.96 -1.31 6.36
C ALA A 162 0.20 -1.11 7.68
N GLU A 163 -0.56 -2.11 8.15
CA GLU A 163 -1.24 -2.10 9.44
C GLU A 163 -0.25 -1.98 10.59
N GLY A 164 0.84 -2.77 10.58
CA GLY A 164 1.89 -2.70 11.60
C GLY A 164 2.57 -1.34 11.66
N ILE A 165 2.92 -0.76 10.51
CA ILE A 165 3.51 0.58 10.43
C ILE A 165 2.55 1.63 10.97
N VAL A 166 1.28 1.62 10.54
CA VAL A 166 0.26 2.58 11.00
C VAL A 166 0.04 2.46 12.51
N ALA A 167 0.00 1.24 13.05
CA ALA A 167 -0.10 1.00 14.48
C ALA A 167 1.10 1.53 15.27
N GLN A 168 2.33 1.37 14.76
CA GLN A 168 3.54 1.95 15.37
C GLN A 168 3.54 3.49 15.38
N HIS A 169 2.75 4.12 14.48
CA HIS A 169 2.49 5.56 14.43
C HIS A 169 1.25 5.97 15.23
N HIS A 170 0.74 5.09 16.12
CA HIS A 170 -0.46 5.31 16.94
C HIS A 170 -1.72 5.56 16.11
N GLY A 171 -1.75 5.09 14.88
CA GLY A 171 -2.88 5.18 13.95
C GLY A 171 -3.68 3.90 13.85
N THR A 172 -4.67 3.94 12.99
CA THR A 172 -5.49 2.78 12.59
C THR A 172 -5.65 2.74 11.08
N ILE A 173 -5.79 1.54 10.53
CA ILE A 173 -6.09 1.35 9.11
C ILE A 173 -7.34 0.49 8.96
N ASP A 174 -8.23 0.87 8.08
CA ASP A 174 -9.43 0.12 7.76
C ASP A 174 -9.72 0.08 6.26
N VAL A 175 -10.70 -0.75 5.86
CA VAL A 175 -11.21 -0.77 4.49
C VAL A 175 -12.72 -0.69 4.49
N THR A 176 -13.26 0.16 3.62
CA THR A 176 -14.69 0.25 3.33
C THR A 176 -14.94 0.13 1.83
N CYS A 177 -16.08 -0.48 1.46
CA CYS A 177 -16.47 -0.65 0.07
C CYS A 177 -17.81 0.03 -0.14
N ALA A 178 -17.84 1.08 -0.96
CA ALA A 178 -19.05 1.81 -1.29
C ALA A 178 -18.91 2.53 -2.65
N GLY A 179 -19.98 2.61 -3.41
CA GLY A 179 -20.03 3.34 -4.70
C GLY A 179 -19.04 2.79 -5.73
N GLY A 180 -18.76 1.49 -5.73
CA GLY A 180 -17.82 0.87 -6.66
C GLY A 180 -16.33 1.03 -6.28
N PHE A 181 -16.04 1.65 -5.14
CA PHE A 181 -14.69 1.84 -4.64
C PHE A 181 -14.39 0.98 -3.42
N ASN A 182 -13.19 0.40 -3.37
CA ASN A 182 -12.55 -0.12 -2.18
C ASN A 182 -11.66 0.98 -1.60
N ARG A 183 -11.97 1.48 -0.40
CA ARG A 183 -11.30 2.60 0.25
C ARG A 183 -10.48 2.11 1.43
N PHE A 184 -9.18 2.10 1.28
CA PHE A 184 -8.22 1.85 2.37
C PHE A 184 -7.89 3.17 3.03
N ARG A 185 -8.19 3.30 4.32
CA ARG A 185 -8.02 4.54 5.08
C ARG A 185 -7.11 4.32 6.26
N ALA A 186 -5.98 5.00 6.26
CA ALA A 186 -5.09 5.12 7.41
C ALA A 186 -5.40 6.43 8.14
N GLU A 187 -5.76 6.34 9.41
CA GLU A 187 -6.00 7.48 10.29
C GLU A 187 -4.82 7.63 11.24
N LEU A 188 -4.19 8.79 11.27
CA LEU A 188 -2.97 9.08 12.02
C LEU A 188 -3.16 10.30 12.92
N PRO A 189 -2.54 10.33 14.11
CA PRO A 189 -2.42 11.56 14.90
C PRO A 189 -1.62 12.59 14.09
N CYS A 190 -2.12 13.83 14.02
CA CYS A 190 -1.39 14.92 13.36
C CYS A 190 -1.21 16.10 14.32
N GLN A 191 -0.17 16.90 14.07
CA GLN A 191 0.12 18.09 14.86
C GLN A 191 -0.86 19.22 14.50
N GLN A 192 -1.21 20.03 15.49
CA GLN A 192 -1.87 21.31 15.26
C GLN A 192 -0.85 22.29 14.70
N GLU A 193 -1.26 23.11 13.75
CA GLU A 193 -0.52 24.32 13.38
C GLU A 193 -0.40 25.29 14.56
#